data_b772b52e97e2497266d15039f2a8997b
#
_entry.id   b772b52e97e2497266d15039f2a8997b
#
_cell.length_a   1.000
_cell.length_b   1.000
_cell.length_c   1.000
_cell.angle_alpha   90.00
_cell.angle_beta   90.00
_cell.angle_gamma   90.00
#
_symmetry.space_group_name_H-M   'P 1'
#
loop_
_entity.id
_entity.type
_entity.pdbx_description
1 polymer ?
#
loop_
_entity_poly.entity_id
_entity_poly.type
_entity_poly.pdbx_seq_one_letter_code
_entity_poly.pdbx_strand_id
1 'polypeptide(L)'
;MKKFTNHIYYMDNNPETDQPYVYLIHGSKFNLQIDAGNSPENYHKFLSEVKELGLKEPKLLAITHWHWDHTFGMVACNVPMIASVKTNEYLMKAKNWKWTEEAMHDRLKTG
;
A
#
# COMPACT_ATOMS: atom_id res chain seq x y z
N MET A 1 -10.64 -5.34 -9.80
CA MET A 1 -10.99 -4.81 -8.47
C MET A 1 -12.40 -5.23 -8.11
N LYS A 2 -12.61 -5.56 -6.88
CA LYS A 2 -13.89 -6.06 -6.39
C LYS A 2 -14.57 -5.02 -5.48
N LYS A 3 -15.90 -5.02 -5.51
CA LYS A 3 -16.70 -4.12 -4.69
C LYS A 3 -17.14 -4.86 -3.42
N PHE A 4 -16.78 -4.33 -2.25
CA PHE A 4 -17.20 -4.90 -0.97
C PHE A 4 -18.50 -4.24 -0.48
N THR A 5 -18.57 -2.91 -0.54
CA THR A 5 -19.78 -2.12 -0.27
C THR A 5 -19.88 -1.00 -1.31
N ASN A 6 -20.92 -0.16 -1.23
CA ASN A 6 -21.04 1.01 -2.11
C ASN A 6 -19.88 2.01 -1.95
N HIS A 7 -19.12 1.91 -0.85
CA HIS A 7 -18.04 2.84 -0.53
C HIS A 7 -16.67 2.18 -0.41
N ILE A 8 -16.60 0.85 -0.48
CA ILE A 8 -15.33 0.13 -0.28
C ILE A 8 -15.11 -0.84 -1.44
N TYR A 9 -13.99 -0.65 -2.12
CA TYR A 9 -13.51 -1.53 -3.18
C TYR A 9 -12.15 -2.10 -2.76
N TYR A 10 -11.77 -3.22 -3.33
CA TYR A 10 -10.46 -3.79 -3.04
C TYR A 10 -9.89 -4.53 -4.24
N MET A 11 -8.56 -4.53 -4.32
CA MET A 11 -7.81 -5.37 -5.25
C MET A 11 -7.37 -6.62 -4.50
N ASP A 12 -7.66 -7.80 -5.05
CA ASP A 12 -7.32 -9.08 -4.43
C ASP A 12 -5.82 -9.20 -4.15
N ASN A 13 -5.49 -9.95 -3.11
CA ASN A 13 -4.12 -10.35 -2.87
C ASN A 13 -3.64 -11.35 -3.92
N ASN A 14 -2.34 -11.48 -4.04
CA ASN A 14 -1.71 -12.53 -4.85
C ASN A 14 -0.57 -13.16 -4.04
N PRO A 15 -0.82 -14.32 -3.40
CA PRO A 15 0.20 -14.98 -2.56
C PRO A 15 1.48 -15.37 -3.32
N GLU A 16 1.39 -15.62 -4.62
CA GLU A 16 2.56 -15.99 -5.44
C GLU A 16 3.57 -14.87 -5.56
N THR A 17 3.12 -13.61 -5.48
CA THR A 17 3.95 -12.43 -5.59
C THR A 17 3.99 -11.61 -4.31
N ASP A 18 3.47 -12.15 -3.20
CA ASP A 18 3.33 -11.46 -1.92
C ASP A 18 2.53 -10.14 -2.02
N GLN A 19 1.67 -10.05 -3.02
CA GLN A 19 0.81 -8.88 -3.20
C GLN A 19 -0.32 -8.91 -2.17
N PRO A 20 -0.46 -7.87 -1.32
CA PRO A 20 -1.51 -7.82 -0.31
C PRO A 20 -2.82 -7.34 -0.89
N TYR A 21 -3.88 -7.38 -0.09
CA TYR A 21 -5.09 -6.64 -0.39
C TYR A 21 -4.78 -5.14 -0.31
N VAL A 22 -5.28 -4.40 -1.29
CA VAL A 22 -5.21 -2.93 -1.30
C VAL A 22 -6.63 -2.41 -1.45
N TYR A 23 -7.01 -1.46 -0.61
CA TYR A 23 -8.39 -0.99 -0.53
C TYR A 23 -8.53 0.44 -1.06
N LEU A 24 -9.72 0.71 -1.63
CA LEU A 24 -10.16 2.05 -1.99
C LEU A 24 -11.42 2.37 -1.21
N ILE A 25 -11.42 3.49 -0.50
CA ILE A 25 -12.62 4.03 0.13
C ILE A 25 -13.14 5.15 -0.77
N HIS A 26 -14.32 4.94 -1.34
CA HIS A 26 -14.97 5.89 -2.22
C HIS A 26 -15.76 6.91 -1.41
N GLY A 27 -15.25 8.15 -1.37
CA GLY A 27 -15.88 9.24 -0.65
C GLY A 27 -16.67 10.16 -1.57
N SER A 28 -17.49 11.05 -0.99
CA SER A 28 -18.29 12.01 -1.75
C SER A 28 -17.42 13.13 -2.35
N LYS A 29 -16.29 13.46 -1.72
CA LYS A 29 -15.39 14.54 -2.17
C LYS A 29 -14.12 14.03 -2.80
N PHE A 30 -13.55 12.95 -2.25
CA PHE A 30 -12.34 12.33 -2.77
C PHE A 30 -12.29 10.86 -2.35
N ASN A 31 -11.43 10.11 -3.00
CA ASN A 31 -11.19 8.69 -2.67
C ASN A 31 -9.92 8.55 -1.84
N LEU A 32 -9.93 7.57 -0.94
CA LEU A 32 -8.81 7.24 -0.06
C LEU A 32 -8.30 5.85 -0.40
N GLN A 33 -7.00 5.72 -0.60
CA GLN A 33 -6.35 4.42 -0.75
C GLN A 33 -5.83 3.95 0.61
N ILE A 34 -6.01 2.66 0.90
CA ILE A 34 -5.46 2.02 2.09
C ILE A 34 -4.35 1.07 1.65
N ASP A 35 -3.15 1.33 2.12
CA ASP A 35 -1.89 0.66 1.79
C ASP A 35 -1.43 0.84 0.34
N ALA A 36 -0.13 0.77 0.14
CA ALA A 36 0.50 1.08 -1.14
C ALA A 36 0.88 -0.15 -1.97
N GLY A 37 0.75 -1.34 -1.39
CA GLY A 37 1.20 -2.55 -2.04
C GLY A 37 2.70 -2.80 -1.85
N ASN A 38 3.20 -3.86 -2.47
CA ASN A 38 4.56 -4.35 -2.26
C ASN A 38 5.60 -3.78 -3.22
N SER A 39 5.18 -3.00 -4.20
CA SER A 39 6.08 -2.49 -5.24
C SER A 39 5.42 -1.35 -6.01
N PRO A 40 6.22 -0.55 -6.75
CA PRO A 40 5.66 0.43 -7.68
C PRO A 40 4.70 -0.19 -8.70
N GLU A 41 5.00 -1.39 -9.20
CA GLU A 41 4.14 -2.11 -10.14
C GLU A 41 2.80 -2.44 -9.51
N ASN A 42 2.79 -2.92 -8.27
CA ASN A 42 1.57 -3.22 -7.54
C ASN A 42 0.73 -1.96 -7.31
N TYR A 43 1.38 -0.86 -6.93
CA TYR A 43 0.76 0.45 -6.77
C TYR A 43 0.09 0.93 -8.07
N HIS A 44 0.81 0.88 -9.17
CA HIS A 44 0.29 1.30 -10.48
C HIS A 44 -0.82 0.39 -10.99
N LYS A 45 -0.73 -0.90 -10.73
CA LYS A 45 -1.79 -1.85 -11.06
C LYS A 45 -3.09 -1.47 -10.36
N PHE A 46 -3.01 -1.11 -9.07
CA PHE A 46 -4.17 -0.66 -8.31
C PHE A 46 -4.79 0.58 -8.93
N LEU A 47 -3.98 1.59 -9.27
CA LEU A 47 -4.48 2.81 -9.91
C LEU A 47 -5.14 2.52 -11.26
N SER A 48 -4.59 1.59 -12.04
CA SER A 48 -5.19 1.18 -13.32
C SER A 48 -6.57 0.58 -13.12
N GLU A 49 -6.73 -0.27 -12.11
CA GLU A 49 -8.03 -0.89 -11.81
C GLU A 49 -9.06 0.14 -11.34
N VAL A 50 -8.62 1.13 -10.57
CA VAL A 50 -9.48 2.25 -10.17
C VAL A 50 -9.98 3.00 -11.39
N LYS A 51 -9.10 3.28 -12.33
CA LYS A 51 -9.43 3.97 -13.57
C LYS A 51 -10.39 3.16 -14.45
N GLU A 52 -10.18 1.86 -14.55
CA GLU A 52 -11.06 0.96 -15.31
C GLU A 52 -12.50 0.97 -14.78
N LEU A 53 -12.68 1.15 -13.47
CA LEU A 53 -14.00 1.26 -12.85
C LEU A 53 -14.63 2.64 -13.05
N GLY A 54 -13.93 3.57 -13.68
CA GLY A 54 -14.43 4.94 -13.85
C GLY A 54 -14.38 5.77 -12.56
N LEU A 55 -13.66 5.30 -11.55
CA LEU A 55 -13.49 6.02 -10.30
C LEU A 55 -12.32 6.99 -10.37
N LYS A 56 -12.39 8.05 -9.58
CA LYS A 56 -11.32 9.03 -9.49
C LYS A 56 -10.13 8.46 -8.71
N GLU A 57 -8.93 8.84 -9.12
CA GLU A 57 -7.72 8.47 -8.39
C GLU A 57 -7.79 8.92 -6.93
N PRO A 58 -7.24 8.14 -6.00
CA PRO A 58 -7.15 8.55 -4.60
C PRO A 58 -6.34 9.83 -4.46
N LYS A 59 -6.78 10.72 -3.59
CA LYS A 59 -6.05 11.95 -3.24
C LYS A 59 -5.28 11.82 -1.93
N LEU A 60 -5.41 10.69 -1.26
CA LEU A 60 -4.81 10.44 0.03
C LEU A 60 -4.51 8.94 0.16
N LEU A 61 -3.39 8.62 0.77
CA LEU A 61 -2.97 7.25 1.06
C LEU A 61 -2.82 7.08 2.56
N ALA A 62 -3.50 6.09 3.14
CA ALA A 62 -3.34 5.73 4.54
C ALA A 62 -2.59 4.40 4.65
N ILE A 63 -1.60 4.33 5.52
CA ILE A 63 -0.79 3.15 5.75
C ILE A 63 -1.23 2.50 7.06
N THR A 64 -1.60 1.21 6.99
CA THR A 64 -2.07 0.46 8.16
C THR A 64 -0.92 0.07 9.08
N HIS A 65 0.20 -0.35 8.50
CA HIS A 65 1.39 -0.76 9.24
C HIS A 65 2.62 -0.68 8.34
N TRP A 66 3.82 -0.87 8.92
CA TRP A 66 5.09 -0.58 8.25
C TRP A 66 5.64 -1.70 7.36
N HIS A 67 5.05 -2.91 7.37
CA HIS A 67 5.55 -4.06 6.63
C HIS A 67 5.73 -3.75 5.14
N TRP A 68 6.78 -4.28 4.55
CA TRP A 68 7.21 -3.96 3.19
C TRP A 68 6.14 -4.20 2.12
N ASP A 69 5.36 -5.25 2.27
CA ASP A 69 4.31 -5.61 1.30
C ASP A 69 3.16 -4.59 1.26
N HIS A 70 3.06 -3.75 2.29
CA HIS A 70 2.08 -2.67 2.37
C HIS A 70 2.67 -1.28 2.10
N THR A 71 4.00 -1.14 2.10
CA THR A 71 4.65 0.16 2.07
C THR A 71 5.60 0.38 0.90
N PHE A 72 6.13 -0.66 0.27
CA PHE A 72 7.13 -0.49 -0.79
C PHE A 72 6.58 0.20 -2.05
N GLY A 73 5.27 0.17 -2.27
CA GLY A 73 4.64 0.95 -3.33
C GLY A 73 4.64 2.45 -3.09
N MET A 74 4.94 2.90 -1.86
CA MET A 74 4.95 4.33 -1.49
C MET A 74 5.91 5.16 -2.35
N VAL A 75 6.97 4.57 -2.85
CA VAL A 75 7.96 5.27 -3.69
C VAL A 75 7.32 5.83 -4.96
N ALA A 76 6.26 5.21 -5.46
CA ALA A 76 5.53 5.68 -6.65
C ALA A 76 4.39 6.63 -6.31
N CYS A 77 4.11 6.87 -5.04
CA CYS A 77 2.97 7.66 -4.59
C CYS A 77 3.24 9.16 -4.71
N ASN A 78 2.31 9.89 -5.32
CA ASN A 78 2.40 11.35 -5.49
C ASN A 78 1.36 12.11 -4.66
N VAL A 79 0.67 11.44 -3.76
CA VAL A 79 -0.36 12.06 -2.92
C VAL A 79 0.09 12.07 -1.46
N PRO A 80 -0.50 12.95 -0.62
CA PRO A 80 -0.20 12.94 0.81
C PRO A 80 -0.47 11.58 1.45
N MET A 81 0.34 11.21 2.43
CA MET A 81 0.25 9.93 3.14
C MET A 81 -0.04 10.16 4.62
N ILE A 82 -0.92 9.32 5.17
CA ILE A 82 -1.26 9.30 6.59
C ILE A 82 -0.80 7.96 7.18
N ALA A 83 -0.14 8.03 8.33
CA ALA A 83 0.24 6.85 9.09
C ALA A 83 0.24 7.19 10.57
N SER A 84 0.14 6.18 11.43
CA SER A 84 0.28 6.41 12.87
C SER A 84 1.71 6.87 13.18
N VAL A 85 1.89 7.56 14.30
CA VAL A 85 3.22 7.99 14.76
C VAL A 85 4.17 6.81 14.87
N LYS A 86 3.70 5.70 15.42
CA LYS A 86 4.49 4.47 15.59
C LYS A 86 4.90 3.86 14.25
N THR A 87 3.97 3.79 13.30
CA THR A 87 4.28 3.32 11.94
C THR A 87 5.33 4.21 11.29
N ASN A 88 5.21 5.53 11.43
CA ASN A 88 6.17 6.47 10.88
C ASN A 88 7.56 6.27 11.50
N GLU A 89 7.65 6.02 12.80
CA GLU A 89 8.92 5.73 13.47
C GLU A 89 9.60 4.49 12.88
N TYR A 90 8.84 3.41 12.63
CA TYR A 90 9.37 2.21 12.00
C TYR A 90 9.80 2.45 10.56
N LEU A 91 9.04 3.23 9.81
CA LEU A 91 9.40 3.57 8.43
C LEU A 91 10.71 4.37 8.38
N MET A 92 10.91 5.28 9.32
CA MET A 92 12.15 6.04 9.42
C MET A 92 13.35 5.16 9.77
N LYS A 93 13.16 4.15 10.61
CA LYS A 93 14.21 3.14 10.89
C LYS A 93 14.46 2.29 9.64
N ALA A 94 13.41 1.80 8.98
CA ALA A 94 13.53 0.95 7.79
C ALA A 94 14.26 1.64 6.65
N LYS A 95 14.15 2.96 6.56
CA LYS A 95 14.86 3.77 5.57
C LYS A 95 16.38 3.59 5.65
N ASN A 96 16.91 3.31 6.84
CA ASN A 96 18.34 3.12 7.09
C ASN A 96 18.76 1.65 7.11
N TRP A 97 17.82 0.71 6.91
CA TRP A 97 18.14 -0.71 6.88
C TRP A 97 18.78 -1.08 5.53
N LYS A 98 19.64 -2.10 5.58
CA LYS A 98 20.15 -2.71 4.38
C LYS A 98 19.07 -3.64 3.81
N TRP A 99 18.73 -3.45 2.57
CA TRP A 99 17.73 -4.26 1.87
C TRP A 99 18.41 -5.31 0.99
N THR A 100 19.46 -5.93 1.50
CA THR A 100 20.12 -7.09 0.90
C THR A 100 19.35 -8.36 1.29
N GLU A 101 19.51 -9.40 0.50
CA GLU A 101 18.88 -10.71 0.79
C GLU A 101 19.26 -11.22 2.17
N GLU A 102 20.55 -11.13 2.53
CA GLU A 102 21.06 -11.54 3.84
C GLU A 102 20.44 -10.74 4.98
N ALA A 103 20.41 -9.44 4.87
CA ALA A 103 19.84 -8.56 5.91
C ALA A 103 18.34 -8.79 6.08
N MET A 104 17.61 -9.03 5.00
CA MET A 104 16.19 -9.33 5.05
C MET A 104 15.93 -10.69 5.72
N HIS A 105 16.76 -11.68 5.43
CA HIS A 105 16.68 -13.00 6.05
C HIS A 105 16.88 -12.91 7.56
N ASP A 106 17.86 -12.14 8.02
CA ASP A 106 18.12 -11.93 9.44
C ASP A 106 16.95 -11.26 10.14
N ARG A 107 16.33 -10.27 9.50
CA ARG A 107 15.13 -9.61 10.06
C ARG A 107 13.93 -10.55 10.17
N LEU A 108 13.77 -11.47 9.24
CA LEU A 108 12.70 -12.47 9.32
C LEU A 108 12.89 -13.43 10.48
N LYS A 109 14.13 -13.75 10.86
CA LYS A 109 14.44 -14.61 12.02
C LYS A 109 14.14 -13.91 13.35
N THR A 110 14.30 -12.61 13.42
CA THR A 110 14.14 -11.85 14.66
C THR A 110 12.75 -11.26 14.83
N GLY A 111 11.91 -11.50 13.87
CA GLY A 111 10.53 -11.03 13.94
C GLY A 111 10.20 -9.88 13.08
#